data_eff2ce3374bec2fc5462814e482e3562
#
_entry.id   eff2ce3374bec2fc5462814e482e3562
#
_cell.length_a   1.000
_cell.length_b   1.000
_cell.length_c   1.000
_cell.angle_alpha   90.00
_cell.angle_beta   90.00
_cell.angle_gamma   90.00
#
_symmetry.space_group_name_H-M   'P 1'
#
loop_
_entity.id
_entity.type
_entity.pdbx_description
1 polymer ?
#
loop_
_entity_poly.entity_id
_entity_poly.type
_entity_poly.pdbx_seq_one_letter_code
_entity_poly.pdbx_strand_id
1 'polypeptide(L)'
;TNTMTSTEFTVGATDRANKVLAFDSSGEIAVTQELGTYKGTSATTTTAAYAIRDIVKGSTTAQLNNIYICIQASPVGTALTNTSYWVLIVDAVSAATSATAAASSATTAGNSATASANSASASASSATTSGNSATASASSATAAASSATDAAASADAFDDIYLGTK
;
A
#
# COMPACT_ATOMS: atom_id res chain seq x y z
N THR A 1 34.93 -12.86 -38.33
CA THR A 1 34.74 -11.45 -38.03
C THR A 1 33.72 -10.91 -39.01
N ASN A 2 32.53 -10.55 -38.51
CA ASN A 2 31.52 -9.89 -39.36
C ASN A 2 31.97 -8.45 -39.55
N THR A 3 32.50 -8.14 -40.73
CA THR A 3 32.95 -6.80 -41.08
C THR A 3 31.80 -6.09 -41.79
N MET A 4 31.46 -4.89 -41.40
CA MET A 4 30.44 -4.09 -42.08
C MET A 4 30.86 -3.87 -43.52
N THR A 5 29.95 -4.08 -44.46
CA THR A 5 30.23 -3.89 -45.90
C THR A 5 30.10 -2.43 -46.30
N SER A 6 29.35 -1.62 -45.57
CA SER A 6 29.26 -0.18 -45.78
C SER A 6 29.25 0.59 -44.46
N THR A 7 30.01 1.66 -44.39
CA THR A 7 30.00 2.65 -43.31
C THR A 7 29.22 3.91 -43.68
N GLU A 8 28.64 3.94 -44.87
CA GLU A 8 27.88 5.07 -45.37
C GLU A 8 26.38 4.89 -45.15
N PHE A 9 25.76 5.96 -44.73
CA PHE A 9 24.30 6.04 -44.70
C PHE A 9 23.77 6.19 -46.13
N THR A 10 23.18 5.12 -46.66
CA THR A 10 22.50 5.17 -47.97
C THR A 10 21.15 5.84 -47.89
N VAL A 11 20.61 6.05 -46.67
CA VAL A 11 19.30 6.65 -46.42
C VAL A 11 19.44 8.17 -46.30
N GLY A 12 18.63 8.92 -47.05
CA GLY A 12 18.62 10.39 -47.08
C GLY A 12 18.34 11.05 -45.74
N ALA A 13 18.71 12.31 -45.59
CA ALA A 13 18.50 13.03 -44.33
C ALA A 13 17.03 13.12 -43.90
N THR A 14 16.11 13.24 -44.86
CA THR A 14 14.67 13.28 -44.61
C THR A 14 14.15 11.95 -44.05
N ASP A 15 14.66 10.84 -44.56
CA ASP A 15 14.22 9.50 -44.13
C ASP A 15 14.85 9.10 -42.79
N ARG A 16 15.96 9.74 -42.39
CA ARG A 16 16.59 9.56 -41.08
C ARG A 16 16.02 10.43 -39.97
N ALA A 17 15.25 11.47 -40.33
CA ALA A 17 14.69 12.39 -39.37
C ALA A 17 13.78 11.65 -38.40
N ASN A 18 13.98 11.86 -37.10
CA ASN A 18 13.23 11.24 -35.99
C ASN A 18 13.36 9.70 -35.88
N LYS A 19 14.36 9.10 -36.54
CA LYS A 19 14.60 7.65 -36.46
C LYS A 19 15.81 7.34 -35.58
N VAL A 20 15.78 6.15 -34.98
CA VAL A 20 16.88 5.64 -34.17
C VAL A 20 17.88 4.92 -35.07
N LEU A 21 19.18 5.23 -34.90
CA LEU A 21 20.24 4.46 -35.50
C LEU A 21 20.30 3.07 -34.90
N ALA A 22 20.35 2.06 -35.74
CA ALA A 22 20.48 0.68 -35.35
C ALA A 22 21.37 -0.11 -36.33
N PHE A 23 21.51 -1.40 -36.09
CA PHE A 23 22.09 -2.33 -37.03
C PHE A 23 21.00 -3.30 -37.51
N ASP A 24 21.02 -3.61 -38.80
CA ASP A 24 20.10 -4.59 -39.38
C ASP A 24 20.54 -6.03 -39.06
N SER A 25 19.78 -7.00 -39.58
CA SER A 25 20.07 -8.42 -39.37
C SER A 25 21.40 -8.89 -40.00
N SER A 26 21.99 -8.09 -40.88
CA SER A 26 23.28 -8.33 -41.49
C SER A 26 24.43 -7.62 -40.76
N GLY A 27 24.10 -6.81 -39.74
CA GLY A 27 25.05 -6.01 -38.96
C GLY A 27 25.44 -4.70 -39.63
N GLU A 28 24.70 -4.26 -40.65
CA GLU A 28 24.93 -2.99 -41.33
C GLU A 28 24.19 -1.83 -40.64
N ILE A 29 24.69 -0.61 -40.78
CA ILE A 29 24.05 0.57 -40.23
C ILE A 29 22.69 0.79 -40.90
N ALA A 30 21.67 0.85 -40.08
CA ALA A 30 20.28 1.05 -40.51
C ALA A 30 19.56 2.10 -39.67
N VAL A 31 18.48 2.61 -40.19
CA VAL A 31 17.52 3.44 -39.42
C VAL A 31 16.22 2.63 -39.30
N THR A 32 15.91 2.18 -38.10
CA THR A 32 14.87 1.16 -37.93
C THR A 32 13.55 1.69 -37.43
N GLN A 33 13.55 2.77 -36.68
CA GLN A 33 12.34 3.12 -35.95
C GLN A 33 12.22 4.62 -35.73
N GLU A 34 11.06 5.15 -36.07
CA GLU A 34 10.63 6.45 -35.63
C GLU A 34 10.33 6.43 -34.13
N LEU A 35 10.87 7.38 -33.39
CA LEU A 35 10.38 7.65 -32.03
C LEU A 35 8.97 8.23 -32.14
N GLY A 36 8.04 7.72 -31.34
CA GLY A 36 6.68 8.23 -31.33
C GLY A 36 6.63 9.72 -30.98
N THR A 37 5.71 10.43 -31.60
CA THR A 37 5.52 11.86 -31.32
C THR A 37 4.45 12.06 -30.25
N TYR A 38 4.76 12.82 -29.19
CA TYR A 38 3.75 13.24 -28.23
C TYR A 38 2.85 14.31 -28.84
N LYS A 39 1.57 14.02 -28.93
CA LYS A 39 0.54 14.87 -29.54
C LYS A 39 -0.33 15.62 -28.51
N GLY A 40 0.07 15.62 -27.26
CA GLY A 40 -0.67 16.32 -26.22
C GLY A 40 -1.75 15.46 -25.58
N THR A 41 -2.80 16.13 -25.14
CA THR A 41 -3.90 15.53 -24.38
C THR A 41 -5.11 15.29 -25.29
N SER A 42 -5.74 14.14 -25.17
CA SER A 42 -6.97 13.81 -25.85
C SER A 42 -8.08 13.46 -24.87
N ALA A 43 -9.32 13.78 -25.24
CA ALA A 43 -10.53 13.36 -24.55
C ALA A 43 -10.82 11.86 -24.80
N THR A 44 -12.02 11.40 -24.41
CA THR A 44 -12.44 10.01 -24.62
C THR A 44 -12.35 9.57 -26.08
N THR A 45 -12.65 10.50 -26.99
CA THR A 45 -12.51 10.30 -28.44
C THR A 45 -11.53 11.32 -29.01
N THR A 46 -10.79 10.91 -30.02
CA THR A 46 -9.80 11.77 -30.68
C THR A 46 -10.46 12.89 -31.48
N THR A 47 -9.91 14.10 -31.36
CA THR A 47 -10.34 15.28 -32.11
C THR A 47 -9.53 15.51 -33.40
N ALA A 48 -8.46 14.73 -33.60
CA ALA A 48 -7.59 14.74 -34.75
C ALA A 48 -7.30 13.31 -35.21
N ALA A 49 -6.80 13.17 -36.44
CA ALA A 49 -6.23 11.91 -36.91
C ALA A 49 -4.81 11.73 -36.32
N TYR A 50 -4.42 10.49 -36.03
CA TYR A 50 -3.13 10.14 -35.47
C TYR A 50 -2.43 9.10 -36.33
N ALA A 51 -1.10 9.25 -36.42
CA ALA A 51 -0.24 8.29 -37.09
C ALA A 51 0.20 7.17 -36.13
N ILE A 52 0.65 6.06 -36.68
CA ILE A 52 1.27 4.98 -35.90
C ILE A 52 2.41 5.57 -35.05
N ARG A 53 2.45 5.18 -33.75
CA ARG A 53 3.39 5.63 -32.70
C ARG A 53 3.15 7.02 -32.14
N ASP A 54 2.15 7.75 -32.60
CA ASP A 54 1.74 8.94 -31.88
C ASP A 54 1.36 8.57 -30.44
N ILE A 55 1.78 9.39 -29.50
CA ILE A 55 1.55 9.20 -28.07
C ILE A 55 0.59 10.29 -27.60
N VAL A 56 -0.45 9.90 -26.89
CA VAL A 56 -1.41 10.84 -26.29
C VAL A 56 -1.63 10.56 -24.82
N LYS A 57 -1.98 11.60 -24.09
CA LYS A 57 -2.39 11.53 -22.69
C LYS A 57 -3.91 11.69 -22.57
N GLY A 58 -4.56 10.81 -21.84
CA GLY A 58 -5.99 10.93 -21.54
C GLY A 58 -6.29 12.12 -20.63
N SER A 59 -7.43 12.79 -20.87
CA SER A 59 -7.85 13.99 -20.10
C SER A 59 -9.16 13.80 -19.33
N THR A 60 -9.91 12.77 -19.61
CA THR A 60 -11.16 12.48 -18.86
C THR A 60 -10.87 11.82 -17.53
N THR A 61 -11.78 11.94 -16.56
CA THR A 61 -11.63 11.34 -15.22
C THR A 61 -11.28 9.85 -15.29
N ALA A 62 -11.92 9.09 -16.19
CA ALA A 62 -11.67 7.66 -16.37
C ALA A 62 -10.32 7.33 -17.01
N GLN A 63 -9.64 8.32 -17.61
CA GLN A 63 -8.39 8.14 -18.36
C GLN A 63 -7.33 9.17 -17.97
N LEU A 64 -7.54 9.88 -16.87
CA LEU A 64 -6.69 11.01 -16.46
C LEU A 64 -5.24 10.57 -16.28
N ASN A 65 -4.36 11.23 -17.05
CA ASN A 65 -2.93 10.94 -17.10
C ASN A 65 -2.54 9.54 -17.63
N ASN A 66 -3.49 8.74 -18.09
CA ASN A 66 -3.18 7.52 -18.81
C ASN A 66 -2.45 7.86 -20.12
N ILE A 67 -1.44 7.06 -20.47
CA ILE A 67 -0.67 7.27 -21.71
C ILE A 67 -0.99 6.15 -22.68
N TYR A 68 -1.34 6.55 -23.90
CA TYR A 68 -1.68 5.65 -24.99
C TYR A 68 -0.71 5.84 -26.15
N ILE A 69 -0.40 4.76 -26.87
CA ILE A 69 0.34 4.78 -28.12
C ILE A 69 -0.58 4.31 -29.25
N CYS A 70 -0.52 5.02 -30.36
CA CYS A 70 -1.23 4.66 -31.57
C CYS A 70 -0.51 3.49 -32.27
N ILE A 71 -1.20 2.36 -32.45
CA ILE A 71 -0.66 1.16 -33.10
C ILE A 71 -1.15 0.97 -34.53
N GLN A 72 -2.20 1.70 -34.92
CA GLN A 72 -2.73 1.76 -36.26
C GLN A 72 -3.20 3.20 -36.54
N ALA A 73 -2.99 3.71 -37.74
CA ALA A 73 -3.42 5.07 -38.11
C ALA A 73 -4.90 5.29 -37.72
N SER A 74 -5.09 6.20 -36.78
CA SER A 74 -6.39 6.40 -36.11
C SER A 74 -7.12 7.59 -36.75
N PRO A 75 -8.32 7.41 -37.28
CA PRO A 75 -9.14 8.52 -37.77
C PRO A 75 -9.67 9.35 -36.60
N VAL A 76 -10.14 10.56 -36.94
CA VAL A 76 -10.86 11.44 -36.01
C VAL A 76 -12.07 10.70 -35.42
N GLY A 77 -12.37 10.91 -34.16
CA GLY A 77 -13.51 10.31 -33.46
C GLY A 77 -13.25 8.92 -32.88
N THR A 78 -12.03 8.38 -32.99
CA THR A 78 -11.69 7.08 -32.43
C THR A 78 -11.53 7.19 -30.92
N ALA A 79 -12.15 6.27 -30.16
CA ALA A 79 -11.99 6.22 -28.71
C ALA A 79 -10.59 5.72 -28.34
N LEU A 80 -9.96 6.31 -27.31
CA LEU A 80 -8.66 5.85 -26.76
C LEU A 80 -8.75 4.44 -26.16
N THR A 81 -9.95 3.95 -25.84
CA THR A 81 -10.20 2.58 -25.39
C THR A 81 -10.35 1.57 -26.54
N ASN A 82 -10.33 2.04 -27.80
CA ASN A 82 -10.39 1.13 -28.95
C ASN A 82 -9.02 0.47 -29.18
N THR A 83 -8.90 -0.76 -28.73
CA THR A 83 -7.66 -1.56 -28.76
C THR A 83 -7.19 -1.91 -30.18
N SER A 84 -8.01 -1.71 -31.21
CA SER A 84 -7.55 -1.82 -32.61
C SER A 84 -6.63 -0.69 -33.03
N TYR A 85 -6.73 0.46 -32.38
CA TYR A 85 -5.96 1.67 -32.72
C TYR A 85 -4.98 2.09 -31.61
N TRP A 86 -5.29 1.78 -30.35
CA TRP A 86 -4.57 2.28 -29.21
C TRP A 86 -4.13 1.17 -28.25
N VAL A 87 -2.94 1.30 -27.71
CA VAL A 87 -2.45 0.51 -26.56
C VAL A 87 -2.21 1.44 -25.39
N LEU A 88 -2.72 1.08 -24.23
CA LEU A 88 -2.45 1.73 -22.95
C LEU A 88 -1.03 1.36 -22.52
N ILE A 89 -0.14 2.35 -22.38
CA ILE A 89 1.25 2.13 -21.91
C ILE A 89 1.38 2.43 -20.42
N VAL A 90 0.63 3.42 -19.93
CA VAL A 90 0.63 3.80 -18.51
C VAL A 90 -0.81 3.94 -18.04
N ASP A 91 -1.20 3.10 -17.09
CA ASP A 91 -2.47 3.20 -16.38
C ASP A 91 -2.30 4.01 -15.08
N ALA A 92 -2.31 5.33 -15.23
CA ALA A 92 -2.15 6.23 -14.11
C ALA A 92 -3.38 6.26 -13.19
N VAL A 93 -4.57 5.98 -13.72
CA VAL A 93 -5.82 5.94 -12.94
C VAL A 93 -5.82 4.73 -12.00
N SER A 94 -5.49 3.56 -12.51
CA SER A 94 -5.39 2.34 -11.68
C SER A 94 -4.28 2.45 -10.66
N ALA A 95 -3.13 3.03 -11.03
CA ALA A 95 -2.03 3.26 -10.10
C ALA A 95 -2.42 4.21 -8.96
N ALA A 96 -3.10 5.33 -9.26
CA ALA A 96 -3.58 6.27 -8.25
C ALA A 96 -4.63 5.65 -7.32
N THR A 97 -5.55 4.86 -7.88
CA THR A 97 -6.57 4.14 -7.10
C THR A 97 -5.92 3.12 -6.15
N SER A 98 -4.94 2.37 -6.63
CA SER A 98 -4.20 1.39 -5.83
C SER A 98 -3.40 2.06 -4.71
N ALA A 99 -2.76 3.20 -4.99
CA ALA A 99 -2.04 3.98 -3.98
C ALA A 99 -2.98 4.50 -2.88
N THR A 100 -4.16 4.99 -3.26
CA THR A 100 -5.20 5.45 -2.30
C THR A 100 -5.70 4.29 -1.43
N ALA A 101 -5.96 3.13 -2.02
CA ALA A 101 -6.39 1.94 -1.28
C ALA A 101 -5.31 1.46 -0.31
N ALA A 102 -4.05 1.46 -0.73
CA ALA A 102 -2.92 1.12 0.14
C ALA A 102 -2.78 2.09 1.33
N ALA A 103 -2.92 3.40 1.10
CA ALA A 103 -2.90 4.41 2.15
C ALA A 103 -4.04 4.22 3.17
N SER A 104 -5.25 3.92 2.69
CA SER A 104 -6.42 3.63 3.54
C SER A 104 -6.20 2.37 4.38
N SER A 105 -5.63 1.32 3.78
CA SER A 105 -5.31 0.08 4.49
C SER A 105 -4.25 0.30 5.57
N ALA A 106 -3.21 1.09 5.28
CA ALA A 106 -2.18 1.46 6.25
C ALA A 106 -2.77 2.23 7.44
N THR A 107 -3.68 3.18 7.18
CA THR A 107 -4.40 3.93 8.23
C THR A 107 -5.22 2.99 9.12
N THR A 108 -5.97 2.07 8.52
CA THR A 108 -6.78 1.07 9.25
C THR A 108 -5.91 0.18 10.11
N ALA A 109 -4.78 -0.30 9.60
CA ALA A 109 -3.81 -1.10 10.35
C ALA A 109 -3.24 -0.33 11.55
N GLY A 110 -2.90 0.95 11.36
CA GLY A 110 -2.45 1.84 12.44
C GLY A 110 -3.48 2.01 13.55
N ASN A 111 -4.74 2.23 13.18
CA ASN A 111 -5.85 2.35 14.14
C ASN A 111 -6.04 1.04 14.94
N SER A 112 -5.97 -0.11 14.27
CA SER A 112 -6.08 -1.43 14.90
C SER A 112 -4.93 -1.68 15.88
N ALA A 113 -3.71 -1.32 15.52
CA ALA A 113 -2.54 -1.42 16.41
C ALA A 113 -2.72 -0.55 17.66
N THR A 114 -3.21 0.68 17.50
CA THR A 114 -3.51 1.59 18.62
C THR A 114 -4.59 1.00 19.55
N ALA A 115 -5.68 0.48 18.98
CA ALA A 115 -6.74 -0.15 19.77
C ALA A 115 -6.23 -1.37 20.56
N SER A 116 -5.36 -2.18 19.94
CA SER A 116 -4.73 -3.33 20.60
C SER A 116 -3.83 -2.91 21.75
N ALA A 117 -3.02 -1.85 21.59
CA ALA A 117 -2.18 -1.30 22.63
C ALA A 117 -3.01 -0.76 23.82
N ASN A 118 -4.11 -0.08 23.55
CA ASN A 118 -5.03 0.41 24.58
C ASN A 118 -5.68 -0.75 25.37
N SER A 119 -6.09 -1.81 24.67
CA SER A 119 -6.64 -3.01 25.29
C SER A 119 -5.63 -3.73 26.19
N ALA A 120 -4.36 -3.83 25.74
CA ALA A 120 -3.28 -4.38 26.55
C ALA A 120 -3.04 -3.56 27.82
N SER A 121 -3.03 -2.23 27.72
CA SER A 121 -2.89 -1.32 28.86
C SER A 121 -4.04 -1.45 29.86
N ALA A 122 -5.27 -1.55 29.40
CA ALA A 122 -6.43 -1.77 30.24
C ALA A 122 -6.37 -3.13 30.96
N SER A 123 -5.92 -4.17 30.27
CA SER A 123 -5.73 -5.51 30.87
C SER A 123 -4.66 -5.50 31.96
N ALA A 124 -3.55 -4.83 31.74
CA ALA A 124 -2.48 -4.66 32.75
C ALA A 124 -2.99 -3.92 33.99
N SER A 125 -3.78 -2.86 33.81
CA SER A 125 -4.39 -2.12 34.92
C SER A 125 -5.38 -2.98 35.72
N SER A 126 -6.18 -3.78 35.03
CA SER A 126 -7.11 -4.72 35.68
C SER A 126 -6.36 -5.80 36.47
N ALA A 127 -5.28 -6.34 35.94
CA ALA A 127 -4.44 -7.32 36.65
C ALA A 127 -3.82 -6.72 37.93
N THR A 128 -3.35 -5.47 37.87
CA THR A 128 -2.85 -4.74 39.02
C THR A 128 -3.91 -4.56 40.09
N THR A 129 -5.12 -4.13 39.70
CA THR A 129 -6.26 -3.97 40.62
C THR A 129 -6.65 -5.30 41.30
N SER A 130 -6.68 -6.39 40.54
CA SER A 130 -6.97 -7.73 41.05
C SER A 130 -5.90 -8.19 42.06
N GLY A 131 -4.62 -7.93 41.77
CA GLY A 131 -3.51 -8.21 42.70
C GLY A 131 -3.62 -7.45 44.00
N ASN A 132 -3.96 -6.15 43.94
CA ASN A 132 -4.19 -5.33 45.14
C ASN A 132 -5.36 -5.84 45.96
N SER A 133 -6.46 -6.26 45.33
CA SER A 133 -7.62 -6.84 46.02
C SER A 133 -7.29 -8.17 46.69
N ALA A 134 -6.51 -9.02 46.03
CA ALA A 134 -6.03 -10.27 46.62
C ALA A 134 -5.16 -10.02 47.86
N THR A 135 -4.28 -9.03 47.78
CA THR A 135 -3.40 -8.64 48.95
C THR A 135 -4.24 -8.11 50.11
N ALA A 136 -5.25 -7.26 49.83
CA ALA A 136 -6.17 -6.76 50.86
C ALA A 136 -6.97 -7.89 51.53
N SER A 137 -7.45 -8.84 50.72
CA SER A 137 -8.18 -10.03 51.21
C SER A 137 -7.31 -10.90 52.12
N ALA A 138 -6.03 -11.13 51.75
CA ALA A 138 -5.07 -11.88 52.55
C ALA A 138 -4.78 -11.19 53.90
N SER A 139 -4.65 -9.84 53.86
CA SER A 139 -4.46 -9.04 55.09
C SER A 139 -5.67 -9.13 56.02
N SER A 140 -6.91 -9.07 55.47
CA SER A 140 -8.13 -9.22 56.24
C SER A 140 -8.26 -10.62 56.85
N ALA A 141 -7.89 -11.67 56.14
CA ALA A 141 -7.88 -13.02 56.62
C ALA A 141 -6.87 -13.19 57.80
N THR A 142 -5.67 -12.59 57.68
CA THR A 142 -4.68 -12.58 58.75
C THR A 142 -5.19 -11.86 60.00
N ALA A 143 -5.85 -10.69 59.85
CA ALA A 143 -6.45 -9.96 60.96
C ALA A 143 -7.58 -10.76 61.67
N ALA A 144 -8.41 -11.42 60.87
CA ALA A 144 -9.46 -12.29 61.39
C ALA A 144 -8.91 -13.47 62.19
N ALA A 145 -7.84 -14.11 61.73
CA ALA A 145 -7.16 -15.20 62.43
C ALA A 145 -6.52 -14.71 63.77
N SER A 146 -5.95 -13.53 63.76
CA SER A 146 -5.41 -12.92 65.02
C SER A 146 -6.55 -12.66 66.00
N SER A 147 -7.66 -12.06 65.56
CA SER A 147 -8.83 -11.80 66.41
C SER A 147 -9.42 -13.08 66.97
N ALA A 148 -9.47 -14.18 66.22
CA ALA A 148 -9.91 -15.47 66.68
C ALA A 148 -9.00 -16.04 67.77
N THR A 149 -7.68 -15.87 67.60
CA THR A 149 -6.68 -16.26 68.60
C THR A 149 -6.84 -15.48 69.89
N ASP A 150 -7.04 -14.16 69.82
CA ASP A 150 -7.24 -13.30 70.97
C ASP A 150 -8.57 -13.64 71.72
N ALA A 151 -9.62 -13.97 70.97
CA ALA A 151 -10.88 -14.41 71.52
C ALA A 151 -10.75 -15.75 72.25
N ALA A 152 -9.98 -16.70 71.69
CA ALA A 152 -9.72 -18.00 72.34
C ALA A 152 -8.92 -17.81 73.63
N ALA A 153 -7.88 -16.97 73.62
CA ALA A 153 -7.10 -16.67 74.81
C ALA A 153 -7.92 -15.97 75.90
N SER A 154 -8.85 -15.10 75.50
CA SER A 154 -9.79 -14.43 76.42
C SER A 154 -10.79 -15.43 77.07
N ALA A 155 -11.25 -16.39 76.29
CA ALA A 155 -12.14 -17.48 76.80
C ALA A 155 -11.38 -18.38 77.77
N ASP A 156 -10.15 -18.73 77.43
CA ASP A 156 -9.29 -19.55 78.31
C ASP A 156 -9.01 -18.86 79.65
N ALA A 157 -8.68 -17.58 79.64
CA ALA A 157 -8.50 -16.74 80.78
C ALA A 157 -9.75 -16.61 81.64
N PHE A 158 -10.93 -16.56 81.05
CA PHE A 158 -12.20 -16.55 81.73
C PHE A 158 -12.45 -17.89 82.45
N ASP A 159 -12.21 -18.99 81.74
CA ASP A 159 -12.32 -20.35 82.34
C ASP A 159 -11.44 -20.53 83.55
N ASP A 160 -10.17 -20.07 83.46
CA ASP A 160 -9.23 -20.14 84.59
C ASP A 160 -9.65 -19.31 85.81
N ILE A 161 -10.23 -18.16 85.60
CA ILE A 161 -10.65 -17.24 86.67
C ILE A 161 -11.96 -17.70 87.33
N TYR A 162 -12.91 -18.21 86.58
CA TYR A 162 -14.25 -18.48 87.09
C TYR A 162 -14.56 -19.95 87.33
N LEU A 163 -13.90 -20.84 86.64
CA LEU A 163 -14.17 -22.30 86.78
C LEU A 163 -13.05 -23.02 87.45
N GLY A 164 -11.93 -22.34 87.67
CA GLY A 164 -10.72 -22.90 88.33
C GLY A 164 -9.91 -23.77 87.38
N THR A 165 -8.56 -23.75 87.57
CA THR A 165 -7.68 -24.65 86.80
C THR A 165 -8.01 -26.09 87.15
N LYS A 166 -8.23 -26.92 86.13
CA LYS A 166 -8.35 -28.36 86.25
C LYS A 166 -6.99 -29.00 86.40
#